data_a4acb55652558cd3ab37f6e1547ad554
#
_entry.id   a4acb55652558cd3ab37f6e1547ad554
#
_cell.length_a   1.000
_cell.length_b   1.000
_cell.length_c   1.000
_cell.angle_alpha   90.00
_cell.angle_beta   90.00
_cell.angle_gamma   90.00
#
_symmetry.space_group_name_H-M   'P 1'
#
loop_
_entity.id
_entity.type
_entity.pdbx_description
1 polymer ?
#
loop_
_entity_poly.entity_id
_entity_poly.type
_entity_poly.pdbx_seq_one_letter_code
_entity_poly.pdbx_strand_id
1 'polypeptide(L)'
;GKVMYVIRSQSDYVGVQQFNLSTAWDTRTISYATRKIIDGAGDCSTNVQARALAFKPDGTRMFVSQEGAEVVSQYDLTTAWDVSSATNNVCSNSFGGEESDMRNIQFNSDGTIMYLGGSSGDDINKYTLSTPWDISIITHSTTTYPISSQTVNMRGFKFTANFTKLYVTGDDGAGTGKNVVYEYSLACAGTIT
;
A
#
# COMPACT_ATOMS: atom_id res chain seq x y z
N GLY A 1 -2.19 -2.50 -19.23
CA GLY A 1 -3.14 -1.78 -18.39
C GLY A 1 -3.75 -0.59 -19.09
N LYS A 2 -5.07 -0.52 -19.00
CA LYS A 2 -5.86 0.61 -19.52
C LYS A 2 -6.44 1.48 -18.41
N VAL A 3 -6.13 1.17 -17.15
CA VAL A 3 -6.58 1.95 -15.98
C VAL A 3 -5.36 2.33 -15.14
N MET A 4 -5.34 3.56 -14.67
CA MET A 4 -4.35 4.08 -13.73
C MET A 4 -5.07 4.63 -12.51
N TYR A 5 -4.50 4.38 -11.32
CA TYR A 5 -5.00 4.91 -10.06
C TYR A 5 -3.95 5.82 -9.43
N VAL A 6 -4.42 6.92 -8.86
CA VAL A 6 -3.58 7.90 -8.18
C VAL A 6 -4.18 8.21 -6.81
N ILE A 7 -3.37 8.10 -5.78
CA ILE A 7 -3.73 8.61 -4.45
C ILE A 7 -3.55 10.12 -4.45
N ARG A 8 -4.55 10.81 -3.94
CA ARG A 8 -4.49 12.23 -3.65
C ARG A 8 -4.68 12.43 -2.15
N SER A 9 -3.75 13.18 -1.54
CA SER A 9 -3.80 13.55 -0.13
C SER A 9 -3.51 15.05 -0.05
N GLN A 10 -4.53 15.87 -0.19
CA GLN A 10 -4.43 17.34 -0.18
C GLN A 10 -5.61 17.94 0.61
N SER A 11 -5.51 19.22 0.94
CA SER A 11 -6.46 19.94 1.78
C SER A 11 -7.89 20.02 1.22
N ASP A 12 -8.08 19.92 -0.09
CA ASP A 12 -9.38 19.98 -0.74
C ASP A 12 -10.11 18.62 -0.70
N TYR A 13 -9.39 17.51 -0.78
CA TYR A 13 -9.88 16.17 -0.49
C TYR A 13 -8.73 15.14 -0.44
N VAL A 14 -8.99 14.04 0.24
CA VAL A 14 -8.17 12.83 0.21
C VAL A 14 -8.93 11.73 -0.50
N GLY A 15 -8.25 10.90 -1.28
CA GLY A 15 -8.92 9.79 -1.96
C GLY A 15 -8.12 9.13 -3.07
N VAL A 16 -8.80 8.26 -3.79
CA VAL A 16 -8.25 7.53 -4.94
C VAL A 16 -8.93 8.03 -6.21
N GLN A 17 -8.14 8.54 -7.13
CA GLN A 17 -8.58 8.94 -8.47
C GLN A 17 -8.33 7.79 -9.44
N GLN A 18 -9.29 7.57 -10.33
CA GLN A 18 -9.19 6.60 -11.41
C GLN A 18 -9.13 7.33 -12.75
N PHE A 19 -8.24 6.87 -13.60
CA PHE A 19 -8.05 7.38 -14.95
C PHE A 19 -8.09 6.24 -15.95
N ASN A 20 -8.65 6.49 -17.12
CA ASN A 20 -8.60 5.59 -18.25
C ASN A 20 -7.48 5.98 -19.20
N LEU A 21 -6.86 4.99 -19.83
CA LEU A 21 -5.90 5.17 -20.92
C LEU A 21 -6.51 4.58 -22.20
N SER A 22 -6.65 5.39 -23.25
CA SER A 22 -7.17 4.89 -24.53
C SER A 22 -6.19 3.91 -25.18
N THR A 23 -4.88 4.11 -24.97
CA THR A 23 -3.84 3.16 -25.33
C THR A 23 -3.22 2.55 -24.06
N ALA A 24 -3.18 1.22 -23.99
CA ALA A 24 -2.63 0.52 -22.82
C ALA A 24 -1.18 0.97 -22.54
N TRP A 25 -0.89 1.30 -21.27
CA TRP A 25 0.42 1.72 -20.77
C TRP A 25 0.93 3.07 -21.31
N ASP A 26 0.18 3.78 -22.14
CA ASP A 26 0.55 5.10 -22.65
C ASP A 26 -0.14 6.20 -21.82
N THR A 27 0.59 6.77 -20.87
CA THR A 27 0.09 7.84 -19.98
C THR A 27 -0.23 9.15 -20.71
N ARG A 28 0.22 9.33 -21.96
CA ARG A 28 -0.17 10.51 -22.80
C ARG A 28 -1.62 10.43 -23.23
N THR A 29 -2.24 9.25 -23.15
CA THR A 29 -3.65 9.00 -23.53
C THR A 29 -4.60 9.00 -22.34
N ILE A 30 -4.16 9.57 -21.20
CA ILE A 30 -4.89 9.59 -19.94
C ILE A 30 -6.13 10.49 -20.02
N SER A 31 -7.23 10.01 -19.45
CA SER A 31 -8.45 10.78 -19.20
C SER A 31 -8.98 10.47 -17.81
N TYR A 32 -9.44 11.51 -17.10
CA TYR A 32 -10.09 11.33 -15.81
C TYR A 32 -11.39 10.52 -15.97
N ALA A 33 -11.58 9.51 -15.13
CA ALA A 33 -12.78 8.69 -15.13
C ALA A 33 -13.66 8.97 -13.91
N THR A 34 -13.15 8.72 -12.70
CA THR A 34 -13.92 8.85 -11.46
C THR A 34 -12.99 8.94 -10.24
N ARG A 35 -13.55 8.97 -9.03
CA ARG A 35 -12.81 8.90 -7.77
C ARG A 35 -13.63 8.30 -6.63
N LYS A 36 -12.95 7.74 -5.63
CA LYS A 36 -13.46 7.53 -4.27
C LYS A 36 -12.87 8.62 -3.38
N ILE A 37 -13.71 9.39 -2.72
CA ILE A 37 -13.29 10.31 -1.65
C ILE A 37 -13.21 9.51 -0.34
N ILE A 38 -12.18 9.76 0.44
CA ILE A 38 -11.92 9.20 1.75
C ILE A 38 -11.88 10.40 2.70
N ASP A 39 -13.03 10.76 3.29
CA ASP A 39 -13.22 12.07 3.93
C ASP A 39 -13.60 12.03 5.41
N GLY A 40 -13.51 10.88 6.04
CA GLY A 40 -13.63 10.87 7.50
C GLY A 40 -14.58 9.84 8.09
N ALA A 41 -15.69 10.24 8.70
CA ALA A 41 -16.48 9.46 9.68
C ALA A 41 -16.94 8.07 9.22
N GLY A 42 -17.00 7.80 7.91
CA GLY A 42 -17.28 6.49 7.33
C GLY A 42 -16.04 5.76 6.81
N ASP A 43 -14.85 6.37 6.87
CA ASP A 43 -13.63 5.90 6.21
C ASP A 43 -12.47 5.68 7.19
N CYS A 44 -12.73 5.11 8.36
CA CYS A 44 -11.80 4.74 9.44
C CYS A 44 -11.21 5.91 10.25
N SER A 45 -11.19 7.14 9.76
CA SER A 45 -10.65 8.28 10.49
C SER A 45 -11.10 9.62 9.90
N THR A 46 -11.16 10.64 10.76
CA THR A 46 -11.32 12.04 10.34
C THR A 46 -9.99 12.73 10.01
N ASN A 47 -8.85 12.14 10.43
CA ASN A 47 -7.51 12.63 10.11
C ASN A 47 -6.92 11.76 8.99
N VAL A 48 -7.40 11.94 7.77
CA VAL A 48 -7.05 11.08 6.64
C VAL A 48 -5.85 11.65 5.90
N GLN A 49 -4.80 10.85 5.80
CA GLN A 49 -3.67 11.06 4.89
C GLN A 49 -3.41 9.75 4.13
N ALA A 50 -4.08 9.56 3.00
CA ALA A 50 -3.90 8.38 2.18
C ALA A 50 -2.50 8.37 1.54
N ARG A 51 -1.78 7.25 1.66
CA ARG A 51 -0.38 7.11 1.22
C ARG A 51 -0.15 5.94 0.28
N ALA A 52 -0.76 4.80 0.55
CA ALA A 52 -0.55 3.60 -0.24
C ALA A 52 -1.87 2.99 -0.69
N LEU A 53 -1.84 2.31 -1.83
CA LEU A 53 -2.99 1.69 -2.48
C LEU A 53 -2.62 0.29 -2.95
N ALA A 54 -3.47 -0.67 -2.63
CA ALA A 54 -3.39 -2.01 -3.18
C ALA A 54 -4.79 -2.48 -3.62
N PHE A 55 -4.83 -3.39 -4.57
CA PHE A 55 -6.05 -4.06 -4.99
C PHE A 55 -5.92 -5.57 -4.86
N LYS A 56 -7.02 -6.23 -4.56
CA LYS A 56 -7.15 -7.67 -4.79
C LYS A 56 -7.03 -7.94 -6.30
N PRO A 57 -6.37 -9.03 -6.74
CA PRO A 57 -6.11 -9.27 -8.16
C PRO A 57 -7.35 -9.35 -9.08
N ASP A 58 -8.52 -9.65 -8.54
CA ASP A 58 -9.78 -9.66 -9.30
C ASP A 58 -10.47 -8.29 -9.35
N GLY A 59 -9.90 -7.27 -8.69
CA GLY A 59 -10.44 -5.91 -8.66
C GLY A 59 -11.66 -5.72 -7.76
N THR A 60 -12.07 -6.72 -6.98
CA THR A 60 -13.27 -6.63 -6.12
C THR A 60 -13.01 -5.98 -4.77
N ARG A 61 -11.75 -5.76 -4.38
CA ARG A 61 -11.35 -5.07 -3.15
C ARG A 61 -10.24 -4.07 -3.39
N MET A 62 -10.28 -2.98 -2.64
CA MET A 62 -9.28 -1.94 -2.59
C MET A 62 -8.84 -1.73 -1.15
N PHE A 63 -7.54 -1.50 -0.93
CA PHE A 63 -6.93 -1.22 0.36
C PHE A 63 -6.18 0.10 0.29
N VAL A 64 -6.39 0.96 1.28
CA VAL A 64 -5.73 2.28 1.35
C VAL A 64 -5.13 2.47 2.73
N SER A 65 -3.83 2.78 2.82
CA SER A 65 -3.22 3.18 4.08
C SER A 65 -3.57 4.62 4.42
N GLN A 66 -3.83 4.87 5.70
CA GLN A 66 -4.17 6.18 6.26
C GLN A 66 -3.17 6.52 7.36
N GLU A 67 -2.15 7.31 7.03
CA GLU A 67 -1.06 7.68 7.95
C GLU A 67 -1.59 8.37 9.22
N GLY A 68 -2.45 9.36 9.09
CA GLY A 68 -2.95 10.11 10.24
C GLY A 68 -3.79 9.32 11.24
N ALA A 69 -4.31 8.16 10.84
CA ALA A 69 -5.03 7.22 11.71
C ALA A 69 -4.20 5.96 11.99
N GLU A 70 -3.09 5.79 11.30
CA GLU A 70 -2.22 4.61 11.40
C GLU A 70 -2.96 3.30 11.14
N VAL A 71 -3.88 3.31 10.17
CA VAL A 71 -4.70 2.15 9.80
C VAL A 71 -4.67 1.88 8.30
N VAL A 72 -5.12 0.70 7.92
CA VAL A 72 -5.49 0.38 6.54
C VAL A 72 -7.00 0.28 6.46
N SER A 73 -7.59 0.94 5.47
CA SER A 73 -9.01 0.81 5.13
C SER A 73 -9.17 -0.16 3.97
N GLN A 74 -10.14 -1.05 4.09
CA GLN A 74 -10.57 -1.98 3.05
C GLN A 74 -11.93 -1.55 2.52
N TYR A 75 -12.09 -1.54 1.21
CA TYR A 75 -13.34 -1.26 0.53
C TYR A 75 -13.69 -2.42 -0.40
N ASP A 76 -14.93 -2.87 -0.37
CA ASP A 76 -15.47 -3.77 -1.39
C ASP A 76 -15.89 -2.94 -2.61
N LEU A 77 -15.53 -3.39 -3.81
CA LEU A 77 -15.93 -2.76 -5.07
C LEU A 77 -17.06 -3.57 -5.70
N THR A 78 -18.26 -3.01 -5.79
CA THR A 78 -19.42 -3.67 -6.39
C THR A 78 -19.28 -3.86 -7.91
N THR A 79 -18.44 -3.02 -8.52
CA THR A 79 -17.96 -3.18 -9.89
C THR A 79 -16.44 -3.30 -9.83
N ALA A 80 -15.88 -4.42 -10.27
CA ALA A 80 -14.44 -4.67 -10.22
C ALA A 80 -13.65 -3.54 -10.91
N TRP A 81 -12.61 -3.05 -10.22
CA TRP A 81 -11.71 -1.99 -10.68
C TRP A 81 -12.35 -0.59 -10.79
N ASP A 82 -13.61 -0.40 -10.41
CA ASP A 82 -14.26 0.91 -10.35
C ASP A 82 -14.25 1.46 -8.93
N VAL A 83 -13.39 2.42 -8.65
CA VAL A 83 -13.25 2.99 -7.30
C VAL A 83 -14.48 3.78 -6.84
N SER A 84 -15.34 4.24 -7.76
CA SER A 84 -16.59 4.93 -7.40
C SER A 84 -17.64 3.96 -6.84
N SER A 85 -17.48 2.67 -7.10
CA SER A 85 -18.36 1.62 -6.59
C SER A 85 -17.98 1.13 -5.18
N ALA A 86 -17.00 1.76 -4.52
CA ALA A 86 -16.47 1.37 -3.22
C ALA A 86 -17.52 1.49 -2.11
N THR A 87 -17.74 0.40 -1.41
CA THR A 87 -18.68 0.22 -0.29
C THR A 87 -18.02 -0.56 0.84
N ASN A 88 -18.74 -0.79 1.94
CA ASN A 88 -18.33 -1.66 3.05
C ASN A 88 -16.91 -1.39 3.55
N ASN A 89 -16.72 -0.24 4.19
CA ASN A 89 -15.43 0.08 4.77
C ASN A 89 -15.14 -0.78 6.01
N VAL A 90 -14.02 -1.49 5.99
CA VAL A 90 -13.46 -2.23 7.13
C VAL A 90 -12.15 -1.57 7.51
N CYS A 91 -11.95 -1.32 8.80
CA CYS A 91 -10.74 -0.74 9.34
C CYS A 91 -9.88 -1.82 10.00
N SER A 92 -8.59 -1.81 9.76
CA SER A 92 -7.64 -2.60 10.54
C SER A 92 -7.51 -2.05 11.97
N ASN A 93 -6.82 -2.78 12.84
CA ASN A 93 -6.24 -2.20 14.05
C ASN A 93 -5.16 -1.16 13.67
N SER A 94 -4.78 -0.29 14.61
CA SER A 94 -3.68 0.66 14.41
C SER A 94 -2.35 -0.07 14.27
N PHE A 95 -1.52 0.43 13.36
CA PHE A 95 -0.14 0.00 13.11
C PHE A 95 0.90 0.93 13.73
N GLY A 96 0.50 1.94 14.49
CA GLY A 96 1.39 2.98 15.00
C GLY A 96 2.50 2.50 15.94
N GLY A 97 2.36 1.30 16.49
CA GLY A 97 3.43 0.65 17.26
C GLY A 97 4.57 0.10 16.40
N GLU A 98 4.30 -0.20 15.13
CA GLU A 98 5.24 -0.78 14.16
C GLU A 98 5.60 0.24 13.06
N GLU A 99 4.61 0.94 12.51
CA GLU A 99 4.82 1.88 11.41
C GLU A 99 3.78 3.00 11.41
N SER A 100 4.18 4.22 11.77
CA SER A 100 3.28 5.39 11.80
C SER A 100 3.29 6.19 10.48
N ASP A 101 4.34 6.11 9.66
CA ASP A 101 4.45 6.78 8.36
C ASP A 101 4.39 5.76 7.22
N MET A 102 3.22 5.18 7.02
CA MET A 102 2.96 4.11 6.05
C MET A 102 3.09 4.60 4.61
N ARG A 103 4.02 4.05 3.83
CA ARG A 103 4.32 4.47 2.45
C ARG A 103 3.93 3.44 1.41
N ASN A 104 3.82 2.17 1.77
CA ASN A 104 3.46 1.13 0.81
C ASN A 104 2.78 -0.06 1.46
N ILE A 105 1.88 -0.69 0.70
CA ILE A 105 1.18 -1.93 1.03
C ILE A 105 1.35 -2.90 -0.12
N GLN A 106 1.65 -4.15 0.17
CA GLN A 106 1.60 -5.25 -0.79
C GLN A 106 1.07 -6.51 -0.15
N PHE A 107 0.26 -7.27 -0.87
CA PHE A 107 -0.18 -8.60 -0.48
C PHE A 107 0.60 -9.68 -1.25
N ASN A 108 0.69 -10.87 -0.68
CA ASN A 108 1.09 -12.06 -1.42
C ASN A 108 -0.03 -12.49 -2.38
N SER A 109 0.26 -13.48 -3.23
CA SER A 109 -0.64 -13.86 -4.34
C SER A 109 -1.99 -14.43 -3.90
N ASP A 110 -2.06 -15.04 -2.72
CA ASP A 110 -3.28 -15.65 -2.18
C ASP A 110 -4.00 -14.77 -1.15
N GLY A 111 -3.42 -13.62 -0.78
CA GLY A 111 -4.01 -12.66 0.15
C GLY A 111 -3.97 -13.07 1.62
N THR A 112 -3.19 -14.08 1.98
CA THR A 112 -3.02 -14.52 3.37
C THR A 112 -2.01 -13.69 4.14
N ILE A 113 -1.15 -12.95 3.43
CA ILE A 113 -0.10 -12.11 4.00
C ILE A 113 -0.18 -10.70 3.41
N MET A 114 -0.14 -9.70 4.30
CA MET A 114 0.05 -8.30 3.97
C MET A 114 1.44 -7.85 4.43
N TYR A 115 2.12 -7.11 3.58
CA TYR A 115 3.35 -6.39 3.89
C TYR A 115 3.05 -4.90 3.93
N LEU A 116 3.52 -4.23 4.97
CA LEU A 116 3.37 -2.81 5.20
C LEU A 116 4.72 -2.22 5.60
N GLY A 117 5.06 -1.07 5.08
CA GLY A 117 6.28 -0.39 5.48
C GLY A 117 6.27 1.08 5.10
N GLY A 118 7.16 1.82 5.72
CA GLY A 118 7.27 3.26 5.58
C GLY A 118 8.55 3.82 6.18
N SER A 119 8.52 5.09 6.54
CA SER A 119 9.72 5.81 6.93
C SER A 119 9.92 5.98 8.43
N SER A 120 9.00 5.55 9.28
CA SER A 120 9.20 5.66 10.72
C SER A 120 9.90 4.45 11.33
N GLY A 121 9.63 3.24 10.84
CA GLY A 121 10.31 2.01 11.27
C GLY A 121 11.57 1.70 10.46
N ASP A 122 11.66 2.21 9.22
CA ASP A 122 12.69 1.81 8.24
C ASP A 122 12.81 0.29 8.11
N ASP A 123 11.64 -0.37 8.09
CA ASP A 123 11.51 -1.80 7.91
C ASP A 123 10.23 -2.16 7.12
N ILE A 124 10.10 -3.43 6.78
CA ILE A 124 8.88 -3.96 6.15
C ILE A 124 8.28 -4.97 7.12
N ASN A 125 7.12 -4.63 7.64
CA ASN A 125 6.36 -5.43 8.58
C ASN A 125 5.49 -6.44 7.85
N LYS A 126 5.41 -7.65 8.38
CA LYS A 126 4.60 -8.76 7.86
C LYS A 126 3.40 -9.01 8.76
N TYR A 127 2.23 -9.10 8.15
CA TYR A 127 0.97 -9.39 8.84
C TYR A 127 0.30 -10.62 8.21
N THR A 128 -0.19 -11.52 9.06
CA THR A 128 -0.99 -12.68 8.62
C THR A 128 -2.47 -12.33 8.74
N LEU A 129 -3.24 -12.61 7.71
CA LEU A 129 -4.68 -12.42 7.66
C LEU A 129 -5.38 -13.74 8.01
N SER A 130 -6.35 -13.70 8.93
CA SER A 130 -7.15 -14.88 9.31
C SER A 130 -8.03 -15.36 8.16
N THR A 131 -8.49 -14.43 7.34
CA THR A 131 -9.23 -14.69 6.09
C THR A 131 -8.50 -14.01 4.95
N PRO A 132 -8.21 -14.70 3.83
CA PRO A 132 -7.54 -14.08 2.69
C PRO A 132 -8.22 -12.79 2.21
N TRP A 133 -7.42 -11.74 2.02
CA TRP A 133 -7.88 -10.43 1.57
C TRP A 133 -8.85 -9.71 2.52
N ASP A 134 -8.91 -10.09 3.80
CA ASP A 134 -9.77 -9.47 4.82
C ASP A 134 -8.91 -8.97 5.98
N ILE A 135 -8.84 -7.63 6.13
CA ILE A 135 -8.00 -7.00 7.16
C ILE A 135 -8.71 -6.83 8.51
N SER A 136 -9.93 -7.33 8.67
CA SER A 136 -10.67 -7.22 9.92
C SER A 136 -9.99 -7.94 11.09
N ILE A 137 -9.27 -9.03 10.80
CA ILE A 137 -8.47 -9.80 11.77
C ILE A 137 -7.09 -10.07 11.18
N ILE A 138 -6.12 -9.28 11.63
CA ILE A 138 -4.72 -9.39 11.23
C ILE A 138 -3.85 -9.63 12.45
N THR A 139 -2.76 -10.37 12.27
CA THR A 139 -1.76 -10.64 13.30
C THR A 139 -0.40 -10.20 12.81
N HIS A 140 0.26 -9.30 13.55
CA HIS A 140 1.64 -8.91 13.28
C HIS A 140 2.57 -10.10 13.47
N SER A 141 3.40 -10.37 12.48
CA SER A 141 4.50 -11.33 12.63
C SER A 141 5.66 -10.65 13.36
N THR A 142 6.32 -11.37 14.25
CA THR A 142 7.56 -10.88 14.86
C THR A 142 8.72 -10.79 13.86
N THR A 143 8.53 -11.30 12.63
CA THR A 143 9.52 -11.22 11.55
C THR A 143 9.28 -9.95 10.76
N THR A 144 10.18 -9.00 10.87
CA THR A 144 10.29 -7.81 10.04
C THR A 144 11.47 -7.96 9.08
N TYR A 145 11.49 -7.14 8.04
CA TYR A 145 12.63 -7.04 7.12
C TYR A 145 13.34 -5.70 7.40
N PRO A 146 14.39 -5.69 8.27
CA PRO A 146 15.11 -4.46 8.58
C PRO A 146 15.92 -4.01 7.38
N ILE A 147 15.70 -2.78 6.96
CA ILE A 147 16.39 -2.16 5.82
C ILE A 147 17.12 -0.87 6.21
N SER A 148 17.05 -0.48 7.47
CA SER A 148 17.64 0.76 8.01
C SER A 148 19.14 0.91 7.82
N SER A 149 19.86 -0.20 7.63
CA SER A 149 21.31 -0.15 7.36
C SER A 149 21.64 0.25 5.91
N GLN A 150 20.70 0.15 5.00
CA GLN A 150 20.87 0.48 3.57
C GLN A 150 20.12 1.75 3.20
N THR A 151 18.93 1.96 3.74
CA THR A 151 18.11 3.13 3.42
C THR A 151 17.45 3.68 4.68
N VAL A 152 17.34 4.98 4.73
CA VAL A 152 16.52 5.72 5.69
C VAL A 152 15.39 6.42 4.94
N ASN A 153 14.29 6.72 5.60
CA ASN A 153 13.12 7.31 4.97
C ASN A 153 12.63 6.48 3.77
N MET A 154 12.31 5.21 3.98
CA MET A 154 11.77 4.36 2.92
C MET A 154 10.58 5.04 2.23
N ARG A 155 10.60 5.09 0.89
CA ARG A 155 9.55 5.69 0.07
C ARG A 155 8.63 4.66 -0.57
N GLY A 156 9.10 3.42 -0.67
CA GLY A 156 8.32 2.33 -1.20
C GLY A 156 9.11 1.04 -1.34
N PHE A 157 8.39 -0.05 -1.48
CA PHE A 157 8.97 -1.36 -1.76
C PHE A 157 8.13 -2.15 -2.75
N LYS A 158 8.71 -3.16 -3.36
CA LYS A 158 8.01 -4.08 -4.26
C LYS A 158 8.64 -5.46 -4.24
N PHE A 159 7.87 -6.46 -3.82
CA PHE A 159 8.22 -7.86 -4.08
C PHE A 159 7.86 -8.22 -5.52
N THR A 160 8.70 -9.02 -6.17
CA THR A 160 8.36 -9.66 -7.45
C THR A 160 7.17 -10.62 -7.27
N ALA A 161 6.48 -10.94 -8.35
CA ALA A 161 5.28 -11.80 -8.29
C ALA A 161 5.55 -13.21 -7.71
N ASN A 162 6.77 -13.71 -7.89
CA ASN A 162 7.21 -15.00 -7.33
C ASN A 162 7.91 -14.87 -5.96
N PHE A 163 7.96 -13.65 -5.40
CA PHE A 163 8.61 -13.37 -4.11
C PHE A 163 10.08 -13.84 -4.01
N THR A 164 10.83 -13.80 -5.13
CA THR A 164 12.27 -14.12 -5.14
C THR A 164 13.16 -12.89 -5.02
N LYS A 165 12.60 -11.70 -5.27
CA LYS A 165 13.30 -10.42 -5.13
C LYS A 165 12.43 -9.39 -4.44
N LEU A 166 13.08 -8.50 -3.69
CA LEU A 166 12.51 -7.30 -3.11
C LEU A 166 13.28 -6.08 -3.62
N TYR A 167 12.55 -5.09 -4.11
CA TYR A 167 13.09 -3.76 -4.43
C TYR A 167 12.62 -2.78 -3.35
N VAL A 168 13.52 -1.93 -2.88
CA VAL A 168 13.25 -0.88 -1.89
C VAL A 168 13.77 0.44 -2.42
N THR A 169 12.97 1.49 -2.29
CA THR A 169 13.37 2.87 -2.62
C THR A 169 13.34 3.72 -1.37
N GLY A 170 14.32 4.61 -1.23
CA GLY A 170 14.41 5.55 -0.11
C GLY A 170 15.64 6.43 -0.23
N ASP A 171 15.94 7.15 0.84
CA ASP A 171 17.16 7.94 0.93
C ASP A 171 18.33 7.01 1.30
N ASP A 172 19.57 7.33 0.86
CA ASP A 172 20.73 6.53 1.23
C ASP A 172 21.02 6.63 2.74
N GLY A 173 21.34 5.50 3.37
CA GLY A 173 21.71 5.46 4.79
C GLY A 173 23.00 6.22 5.13
N ALA A 174 23.73 6.74 4.13
CA ALA A 174 24.95 7.51 4.30
C ALA A 174 24.70 9.01 4.57
N GLY A 175 23.42 9.45 4.60
CA GLY A 175 23.05 10.86 4.86
C GLY A 175 23.43 11.82 3.75
N THR A 176 23.70 11.34 2.54
CA THR A 176 24.05 12.20 1.39
C THR A 176 22.81 12.80 0.71
N GLY A 177 21.59 12.40 1.13
CA GLY A 177 20.31 12.85 0.56
C GLY A 177 20.03 12.33 -0.84
N LYS A 178 20.73 11.27 -1.27
CA LYS A 178 20.51 10.65 -2.58
C LYS A 178 19.38 9.63 -2.49
N ASN A 179 18.48 9.70 -3.45
CA ASN A 179 17.49 8.64 -3.63
C ASN A 179 18.16 7.41 -4.23
N VAL A 180 17.85 6.25 -3.66
CA VAL A 180 18.44 4.95 -4.05
C VAL A 180 17.36 3.92 -4.31
N VAL A 181 17.72 2.91 -5.09
CA VAL A 181 16.94 1.68 -5.27
C VAL A 181 17.84 0.51 -4.89
N TYR A 182 17.43 -0.26 -3.91
CA TYR A 182 18.10 -1.50 -3.52
C TYR A 182 17.32 -2.71 -4.02
N GLU A 183 18.06 -3.71 -4.51
CA GLU A 183 17.54 -5.04 -4.81
C GLU A 183 18.05 -6.04 -3.79
N TYR A 184 17.15 -6.82 -3.22
CA TYR A 184 17.44 -7.93 -2.32
C TYR A 184 17.01 -9.24 -2.97
N SER A 185 17.88 -10.25 -2.93
CA SER A 185 17.51 -11.63 -3.25
C SER A 185 16.88 -12.30 -2.04
N LEU A 186 15.82 -13.06 -2.25
CA LEU A 186 15.12 -13.77 -1.20
C LEU A 186 15.43 -15.27 -1.32
N ALA A 187 16.00 -15.89 -0.27
CA ALA A 187 16.41 -17.29 -0.28
C ALA A 187 15.23 -18.28 -0.35
N CYS A 188 14.11 -17.91 0.28
CA CYS A 188 12.82 -18.59 0.14
C CYS A 188 11.76 -17.55 -0.12
N ALA A 189 10.63 -17.92 -0.71
CA ALA A 189 9.55 -16.97 -0.97
C ALA A 189 9.21 -16.18 0.30
N GLY A 190 9.62 -14.91 0.33
CA GLY A 190 9.36 -14.00 1.44
C GLY A 190 10.36 -14.01 2.61
N THR A 191 11.61 -14.49 2.43
CA THR A 191 12.67 -14.39 3.44
C THR A 191 13.89 -13.66 2.87
N ILE A 192 14.28 -12.52 3.44
CA ILE A 192 15.53 -11.82 3.09
C ILE A 192 16.71 -12.60 3.70
N THR A 193 17.76 -12.83 2.89
CA THR A 193 19.06 -13.41 3.32
C THR A 193 20.13 -12.35 3.37
#